data_54483e0d8c5ecb75f0497af6d27c544d
#
_entry.id   54483e0d8c5ecb75f0497af6d27c544d
#
_cell.length_a   1.000
_cell.length_b   1.000
_cell.length_c   1.000
_cell.angle_alpha   90.00
_cell.angle_beta   90.00
_cell.angle_gamma   90.00
#
_symmetry.space_group_name_H-M   'P 1'
#
loop_
_entity.id
_entity.type
_entity.pdbx_description
1 polymer ?
#
loop_
_entity_poly.entity_id
_entity_poly.type
_entity_poly.pdbx_seq_one_letter_code
_entity_poly.pdbx_strand_id
1 'polypeptide(L)'
;ALLPIIAACGGMIVPVLFYFLVCHSAPEVRGVAIPMATDIAFALAVLGLLGKRVPLSMRIFLTALAVVDDIGGIIIIALFYSGEIAFEPLLISLALLALLYVGGRMRVNNIAFYYIIGFFVWMLFLESGIHPTIAGVLVAFTVPARPVVKLDDFTCEMTGYLDMLDYTEVRHSRKAAVLSSTQIQVLNNIHSLADKTISPLQSIANKLHPLVNYLILPLFAFVNAGVTFGDIGLSLIHI
;
A
#
# COMPACT_ATOMS: atom_id res chain seq x y z
N ALA A 1 10.37 -10.56 16.44
CA ALA A 1 9.37 -10.80 15.37
C ALA A 1 8.28 -11.82 15.75
N LEU A 2 8.54 -12.77 16.65
CA LEU A 2 7.55 -13.79 17.04
C LEU A 2 6.38 -13.24 17.88
N LEU A 3 6.65 -12.29 18.77
CA LEU A 3 5.66 -11.77 19.69
C LEU A 3 4.46 -11.09 19.00
N PRO A 4 4.64 -10.20 18.00
CA PRO A 4 3.52 -9.63 17.25
C PRO A 4 2.69 -10.68 16.50
N ILE A 5 3.35 -11.74 15.97
CA ILE A 5 2.67 -12.81 15.23
C ILE A 5 1.76 -13.61 16.18
N ILE A 6 2.27 -14.02 17.34
CA ILE A 6 1.48 -14.76 18.34
C ILE A 6 0.31 -13.91 18.84
N ALA A 7 0.56 -12.62 19.10
CA ALA A 7 -0.48 -11.70 19.55
C ALA A 7 -1.56 -11.49 18.48
N ALA A 8 -1.19 -11.33 17.21
CA ALA A 8 -2.13 -11.22 16.10
C ALA A 8 -2.97 -12.50 15.93
N CYS A 9 -2.33 -13.68 15.98
CA CYS A 9 -3.07 -14.95 15.96
C CYS A 9 -4.10 -15.05 17.11
N GLY A 10 -3.73 -14.61 18.32
CA GLY A 10 -4.67 -14.53 19.44
C GLY A 10 -5.81 -13.55 19.19
N GLY A 11 -5.49 -12.37 18.66
CA GLY A 11 -6.46 -11.33 18.29
C GLY A 11 -7.45 -11.77 17.21
N MET A 12 -7.05 -12.66 16.29
CA MET A 12 -7.94 -13.24 15.28
C MET A 12 -8.76 -14.42 15.81
N ILE A 13 -8.10 -15.39 16.47
CA ILE A 13 -8.73 -16.66 16.87
C ILE A 13 -9.76 -16.43 17.99
N VAL A 14 -9.43 -15.61 18.98
CA VAL A 14 -10.30 -15.43 20.17
C VAL A 14 -11.64 -14.79 19.80
N PRO A 15 -11.73 -13.68 19.04
CA PRO A 15 -13.00 -13.11 18.61
C PRO A 15 -13.83 -14.08 17.75
N VAL A 16 -13.18 -14.83 16.86
CA VAL A 16 -13.84 -15.85 16.03
C VAL A 16 -14.47 -16.93 16.88
N LEU A 17 -13.75 -17.44 17.88
CA LEU A 17 -14.29 -18.44 18.80
C LEU A 17 -15.50 -17.91 19.59
N PHE A 18 -15.40 -16.69 20.12
CA PHE A 18 -16.52 -16.04 20.81
C PHE A 18 -17.70 -15.80 19.87
N TYR A 19 -17.44 -15.42 18.61
CA TYR A 19 -18.49 -15.24 17.63
C TYR A 19 -19.24 -16.55 17.35
N PHE A 20 -18.56 -17.67 17.19
CA PHE A 20 -19.18 -18.99 17.01
C PHE A 20 -19.94 -19.48 18.26
N LEU A 21 -19.52 -19.07 19.45
CA LEU A 21 -20.25 -19.41 20.68
C LEU A 21 -21.57 -18.65 20.83
N VAL A 22 -21.66 -17.45 20.23
CA VAL A 22 -22.87 -16.60 20.33
C VAL A 22 -23.78 -16.79 19.12
N CYS A 23 -23.22 -16.89 17.91
CA CYS A 23 -23.95 -16.94 16.66
C CYS A 23 -24.02 -18.38 16.15
N HIS A 24 -25.20 -19.00 16.21
CA HIS A 24 -25.41 -20.39 15.79
C HIS A 24 -26.20 -20.51 14.49
N SER A 25 -26.79 -19.42 13.98
CA SER A 25 -27.63 -19.42 12.79
C SER A 25 -26.82 -19.29 11.50
N ALA A 26 -27.18 -20.02 10.46
CA ALA A 26 -26.44 -20.05 9.20
C ALA A 26 -26.22 -18.67 8.53
N PRO A 27 -27.16 -17.70 8.51
CA PRO A 27 -26.91 -16.38 7.93
C PRO A 27 -25.91 -15.56 8.77
N GLU A 28 -25.91 -15.71 10.09
CA GLU A 28 -25.06 -14.96 11.02
C GLU A 28 -23.60 -15.42 10.95
N VAL A 29 -23.36 -16.70 10.73
CA VAL A 29 -22.00 -17.29 10.63
C VAL A 29 -21.17 -16.65 9.50
N ARG A 30 -21.84 -16.10 8.49
CA ARG A 30 -21.14 -15.35 7.41
C ARG A 30 -20.45 -14.07 7.91
N GLY A 31 -20.85 -13.53 9.05
CA GLY A 31 -20.24 -12.34 9.65
C GLY A 31 -18.97 -12.60 10.49
N VAL A 32 -18.46 -13.82 10.50
CA VAL A 32 -17.34 -14.24 11.40
C VAL A 32 -16.06 -13.41 11.23
N ALA A 33 -15.82 -12.83 10.06
CA ALA A 33 -14.66 -11.98 9.82
C ALA A 33 -14.80 -10.54 10.34
N ILE A 34 -16.02 -10.09 10.66
CA ILE A 34 -16.28 -8.70 11.10
C ILE A 34 -15.56 -8.37 12.43
N PRO A 35 -15.62 -9.21 13.48
CA PRO A 35 -14.95 -8.91 14.75
C PRO A 35 -13.42 -8.98 14.69
N MET A 36 -12.84 -9.47 13.59
CA MET A 36 -11.39 -9.55 13.39
C MET A 36 -10.81 -8.28 12.77
N ALA A 37 -11.65 -7.43 12.15
CA ALA A 37 -11.17 -6.24 11.46
C ALA A 37 -10.61 -5.23 12.48
N THR A 38 -9.33 -4.89 12.33
CA THR A 38 -8.62 -3.95 13.20
C THR A 38 -8.35 -2.65 12.46
N ASP A 39 -8.71 -1.50 13.06
CA ASP A 39 -8.35 -0.19 12.53
C ASP A 39 -6.98 0.25 13.04
N ILE A 40 -5.94 -0.03 12.24
CA ILE A 40 -4.55 0.34 12.51
C ILE A 40 -4.39 1.86 12.57
N ALA A 41 -5.04 2.60 11.67
CA ALA A 41 -4.89 4.04 11.58
C ALA A 41 -5.40 4.71 12.86
N PHE A 42 -6.54 4.25 13.39
CA PHE A 42 -7.09 4.70 14.66
C PHE A 42 -6.15 4.37 15.82
N ALA A 43 -5.68 3.13 15.91
CA ALA A 43 -4.79 2.69 16.98
C ALA A 43 -3.46 3.49 16.99
N LEU A 44 -2.86 3.73 15.83
CA LEU A 44 -1.64 4.54 15.70
C LEU A 44 -1.90 6.02 15.96
N ALA A 45 -3.08 6.55 15.61
CA ALA A 45 -3.46 7.92 15.90
C ALA A 45 -3.56 8.16 17.42
N VAL A 46 -4.22 7.25 18.15
CA VAL A 46 -4.29 7.29 19.64
C VAL A 46 -2.89 7.23 20.25
N LEU A 47 -2.03 6.33 19.77
CA LEU A 47 -0.62 6.29 20.20
C LEU A 47 0.15 7.57 19.84
N GLY A 48 -0.16 8.19 18.72
CA GLY A 48 0.40 9.47 18.29
C GLY A 48 0.05 10.61 19.24
N LEU A 49 -1.19 10.67 19.73
CA LEU A 49 -1.64 11.67 20.72
C LEU A 49 -0.88 11.57 22.04
N LEU A 50 -0.46 10.39 22.45
CA LEU A 50 0.38 10.18 23.64
C LEU A 50 1.83 10.66 23.45
N GLY A 51 2.24 10.95 22.22
CA GLY A 51 3.50 11.58 21.85
C GLY A 51 4.73 10.85 22.40
N LYS A 52 5.63 11.61 23.05
CA LYS A 52 6.91 11.11 23.57
C LYS A 52 6.77 10.14 24.77
N ARG A 53 5.57 9.99 25.34
CA ARG A 53 5.32 9.08 26.47
C ARG A 53 5.33 7.60 26.06
N VAL A 54 5.14 7.31 24.77
CA VAL A 54 5.12 5.95 24.24
C VAL A 54 6.50 5.58 23.72
N PRO A 55 7.13 4.51 24.24
CA PRO A 55 8.41 4.00 23.73
C PRO A 55 8.32 3.60 22.26
N LEU A 56 9.39 3.81 21.51
CA LEU A 56 9.47 3.44 20.09
C LEU A 56 9.20 1.94 19.85
N SER A 57 9.66 1.09 20.78
CA SER A 57 9.43 -0.36 20.72
C SER A 57 7.94 -0.73 20.71
N MET A 58 7.11 0.02 21.45
CA MET A 58 5.66 -0.19 21.52
C MET A 58 4.97 0.20 20.22
N ARG A 59 5.41 1.28 19.57
CA ARG A 59 4.91 1.69 18.26
C ARG A 59 5.26 0.65 17.19
N ILE A 60 6.51 0.19 17.17
CA ILE A 60 6.97 -0.86 16.23
C ILE A 60 6.19 -2.16 16.47
N PHE A 61 5.99 -2.54 17.73
CA PHE A 61 5.21 -3.73 18.08
C PHE A 61 3.77 -3.63 17.57
N LEU A 62 3.08 -2.52 17.84
CA LEU A 62 1.70 -2.32 17.39
C LEU A 62 1.59 -2.30 15.86
N THR A 63 2.51 -1.62 15.17
CA THR A 63 2.53 -1.61 13.71
C THR A 63 2.75 -3.02 13.15
N ALA A 64 3.69 -3.77 13.71
CA ALA A 64 3.96 -5.14 13.25
C ALA A 64 2.78 -6.08 13.54
N LEU A 65 2.13 -5.96 14.71
CA LEU A 65 0.93 -6.70 15.07
C LEU A 65 -0.19 -6.44 14.07
N ALA A 66 -0.46 -5.17 13.82
CA ALA A 66 -1.51 -4.74 12.92
C ALA A 66 -1.31 -5.22 11.47
N VAL A 67 -0.08 -5.17 10.95
CA VAL A 67 0.24 -5.71 9.62
C VAL A 67 0.00 -7.23 9.54
N VAL A 68 0.35 -7.98 10.59
CA VAL A 68 0.12 -9.44 10.63
C VAL A 68 -1.38 -9.75 10.72
N ASP A 69 -2.12 -8.97 11.49
CA ASP A 69 -3.57 -9.10 11.65
C ASP A 69 -4.30 -8.83 10.33
N ASP A 70 -3.94 -7.76 9.62
CA ASP A 70 -4.50 -7.45 8.30
C ASP A 70 -4.24 -8.55 7.27
N ILE A 71 -3.00 -9.07 7.22
CA ILE A 71 -2.66 -10.19 6.31
C ILE A 71 -3.48 -11.42 6.67
N GLY A 72 -3.63 -11.71 7.97
CA GLY A 72 -4.45 -12.81 8.45
C GLY A 72 -5.93 -12.65 8.08
N GLY A 73 -6.48 -11.45 8.27
CA GLY A 73 -7.84 -11.11 7.86
C GLY A 73 -8.08 -11.31 6.35
N ILE A 74 -7.15 -10.85 5.52
CA ILE A 74 -7.21 -11.05 4.06
C ILE A 74 -7.22 -12.55 3.70
N ILE A 75 -6.39 -13.36 4.35
CA ILE A 75 -6.34 -14.82 4.12
C ILE A 75 -7.67 -15.47 4.52
N ILE A 76 -8.24 -15.09 5.65
CA ILE A 76 -9.52 -15.63 6.13
C ILE A 76 -10.66 -15.22 5.18
N ILE A 77 -10.71 -13.96 4.78
CA ILE A 77 -11.69 -13.49 3.78
C ILE A 77 -11.54 -14.32 2.49
N ALA A 78 -10.32 -14.54 2.05
CA ALA A 78 -10.03 -15.34 0.87
C ALA A 78 -10.55 -16.76 0.94
N LEU A 79 -10.41 -17.41 2.10
CA LEU A 79 -10.80 -18.80 2.29
C LEU A 79 -12.31 -18.99 2.48
N PHE A 80 -12.96 -18.06 3.16
CA PHE A 80 -14.37 -18.22 3.57
C PHE A 80 -15.36 -17.46 2.69
N TYR A 81 -14.92 -16.42 1.96
CA TYR A 81 -15.78 -15.54 1.19
C TYR A 81 -15.53 -15.58 -0.32
N SER A 82 -14.64 -16.45 -0.80
CA SER A 82 -14.47 -16.69 -2.23
C SER A 82 -15.67 -17.47 -2.80
N GLY A 83 -16.12 -17.07 -4.00
CA GLY A 83 -17.18 -17.72 -4.74
C GLY A 83 -16.72 -18.97 -5.49
N GLU A 84 -17.50 -19.39 -6.50
CA GLU A 84 -17.08 -20.43 -7.44
C GLU A 84 -15.88 -19.95 -8.24
N ILE A 85 -14.80 -20.75 -8.24
CA ILE A 85 -13.53 -20.35 -8.85
C ILE A 85 -13.57 -20.60 -10.36
N ALA A 86 -13.50 -19.54 -11.15
CA ALA A 86 -13.27 -19.61 -12.58
C ALA A 86 -11.76 -19.73 -12.86
N PHE A 87 -11.35 -20.88 -13.39
CA PHE A 87 -9.92 -21.18 -13.60
C PHE A 87 -9.28 -20.37 -14.71
N GLU A 88 -10.02 -19.98 -15.74
CA GLU A 88 -9.48 -19.25 -16.90
C GLU A 88 -8.95 -17.85 -16.53
N PRO A 89 -9.74 -16.94 -15.92
CA PRO A 89 -9.24 -15.64 -15.50
C PRO A 89 -8.16 -15.76 -14.41
N LEU A 90 -8.25 -16.78 -13.55
CA LEU A 90 -7.23 -17.04 -12.53
C LEU A 90 -5.87 -17.36 -13.16
N LEU A 91 -5.82 -18.22 -14.17
CA LEU A 91 -4.58 -18.59 -14.85
C LEU A 91 -3.93 -17.37 -15.55
N ILE A 92 -4.74 -16.55 -16.20
CA ILE A 92 -4.28 -15.31 -16.85
C ILE A 92 -3.71 -14.33 -15.80
N SER A 93 -4.40 -14.18 -14.68
CA SER A 93 -3.94 -13.30 -13.59
C SER A 93 -2.62 -13.76 -12.98
N LEU A 94 -2.42 -15.08 -12.80
CA LEU A 94 -1.17 -15.66 -12.34
C LEU A 94 -0.03 -15.43 -13.35
N ALA A 95 -0.31 -15.51 -14.64
CA ALA A 95 0.68 -15.19 -15.69
C ALA A 95 1.09 -13.70 -15.63
N LEU A 96 0.14 -12.78 -15.43
CA LEU A 96 0.42 -11.36 -15.23
C LEU A 96 1.20 -11.08 -13.93
N LEU A 97 0.89 -11.79 -12.84
CA LEU A 97 1.68 -11.71 -11.61
C LEU A 97 3.11 -12.21 -11.81
N ALA A 98 3.31 -13.29 -12.56
CA ALA A 98 4.64 -13.77 -12.93
C ALA A 98 5.39 -12.72 -13.78
N LEU A 99 4.71 -12.06 -14.71
CA LEU A 99 5.27 -10.95 -15.49
C LEU A 99 5.70 -9.78 -14.58
N LEU A 100 4.86 -9.39 -13.63
CA LEU A 100 5.19 -8.36 -12.63
C LEU A 100 6.40 -8.77 -11.78
N TYR A 101 6.45 -10.02 -11.33
CA TYR A 101 7.58 -10.54 -10.56
C TYR A 101 8.89 -10.51 -11.35
N VAL A 102 8.86 -10.93 -12.61
CA VAL A 102 10.02 -10.86 -13.52
C VAL A 102 10.42 -9.39 -13.75
N GLY A 103 9.47 -8.49 -14.00
CA GLY A 103 9.72 -7.05 -14.11
C GLY A 103 10.39 -6.48 -12.85
N GLY A 104 9.91 -6.87 -11.68
CA GLY A 104 10.53 -6.51 -10.39
C GLY A 104 11.96 -7.05 -10.24
N ARG A 105 12.19 -8.28 -10.71
CA ARG A 105 13.53 -8.89 -10.71
C ARG A 105 14.48 -8.20 -11.68
N MET A 106 13.98 -7.74 -12.82
CA MET A 106 14.73 -6.95 -13.82
C MET A 106 14.90 -5.47 -13.41
N ARG A 107 14.45 -5.07 -12.24
CA ARG A 107 14.51 -3.71 -11.69
C ARG A 107 13.82 -2.66 -12.58
N VAL A 108 12.65 -3.01 -13.11
CA VAL A 108 11.82 -2.04 -13.81
C VAL A 108 11.36 -0.98 -12.82
N ASN A 109 11.82 0.27 -13.00
CA ASN A 109 11.51 1.40 -12.10
C ASN A 109 10.24 2.16 -12.52
N ASN A 110 9.65 1.81 -13.65
CA ASN A 110 8.45 2.49 -14.13
C ASN A 110 7.24 2.10 -13.28
N ILE A 111 6.76 3.01 -12.46
CA ILE A 111 5.61 2.82 -11.59
C ILE A 111 4.33 2.53 -12.39
N ALA A 112 4.17 3.14 -13.57
CA ALA A 112 3.01 2.91 -14.43
C ALA A 112 2.88 1.43 -14.87
N PHE A 113 4.01 0.73 -15.03
CA PHE A 113 4.03 -0.71 -15.33
C PHE A 113 3.30 -1.51 -14.24
N TYR A 114 3.57 -1.23 -12.96
CA TYR A 114 2.95 -1.93 -11.84
C TYR A 114 1.48 -1.55 -11.67
N TYR A 115 1.11 -0.27 -11.89
CA TYR A 115 -0.28 0.15 -11.79
C TYR A 115 -1.15 -0.44 -12.89
N ILE A 116 -0.71 -0.39 -14.14
CA ILE A 116 -1.49 -0.87 -15.29
C ILE A 116 -1.70 -2.39 -15.19
N ILE A 117 -0.62 -3.15 -15.02
CA ILE A 117 -0.72 -4.60 -14.95
C ILE A 117 -1.43 -5.02 -13.65
N GLY A 118 -1.15 -4.35 -12.52
CA GLY A 118 -1.82 -4.60 -11.25
C GLY A 118 -3.33 -4.39 -11.31
N PHE A 119 -3.80 -3.39 -12.07
CA PHE A 119 -5.22 -3.18 -12.31
C PHE A 119 -5.86 -4.36 -13.08
N PHE A 120 -5.19 -4.86 -14.12
CA PHE A 120 -5.69 -6.05 -14.84
C PHE A 120 -5.68 -7.30 -13.97
N VAL A 121 -4.65 -7.50 -13.15
CA VAL A 121 -4.60 -8.59 -12.16
C VAL A 121 -5.79 -8.49 -11.21
N TRP A 122 -6.06 -7.30 -10.65
CA TRP A 122 -7.18 -7.07 -9.76
C TRP A 122 -8.53 -7.38 -10.43
N MET A 123 -8.73 -6.94 -11.67
CA MET A 123 -9.96 -7.19 -12.44
C MET A 123 -10.16 -8.69 -12.70
N LEU A 124 -9.11 -9.40 -13.09
CA LEU A 124 -9.16 -10.85 -13.34
C LEU A 124 -9.40 -11.66 -12.04
N PHE A 125 -8.87 -11.21 -10.91
CA PHE A 125 -9.20 -11.80 -9.61
C PHE A 125 -10.69 -11.64 -9.28
N LEU A 126 -11.25 -10.46 -9.54
CA LEU A 126 -12.68 -10.22 -9.37
C LEU A 126 -13.53 -11.18 -10.22
N GLU A 127 -13.16 -11.37 -11.50
CA GLU A 127 -13.84 -12.30 -12.40
C GLU A 127 -13.62 -13.77 -12.04
N SER A 128 -12.50 -14.09 -11.40
CA SER A 128 -12.21 -15.48 -10.98
C SER A 128 -13.00 -15.95 -9.76
N GLY A 129 -13.74 -15.04 -9.10
CA GLY A 129 -14.48 -15.36 -7.86
C GLY A 129 -13.62 -15.35 -6.60
N ILE A 130 -12.31 -15.06 -6.72
CA ILE A 130 -11.44 -14.89 -5.58
C ILE A 130 -11.50 -13.43 -5.10
N HIS A 131 -11.43 -13.23 -3.79
CA HIS A 131 -11.56 -11.88 -3.23
C HIS A 131 -10.46 -10.93 -3.75
N PRO A 132 -10.82 -9.77 -4.37
CA PRO A 132 -9.87 -8.89 -5.08
C PRO A 132 -8.77 -8.28 -4.21
N THR A 133 -8.95 -8.22 -2.88
CA THR A 133 -7.94 -7.71 -1.94
C THR A 133 -6.65 -8.50 -1.99
N ILE A 134 -6.71 -9.81 -2.27
CA ILE A 134 -5.54 -10.68 -2.43
C ILE A 134 -4.67 -10.20 -3.60
N ALA A 135 -5.29 -9.82 -4.70
CA ALA A 135 -4.57 -9.30 -5.86
C ALA A 135 -3.69 -8.10 -5.49
N GLY A 136 -4.23 -7.15 -4.69
CA GLY A 136 -3.45 -6.00 -4.22
C GLY A 136 -2.21 -6.38 -3.41
N VAL A 137 -2.35 -7.35 -2.50
CA VAL A 137 -1.22 -7.85 -1.69
C VAL A 137 -0.20 -8.57 -2.56
N LEU A 138 -0.64 -9.45 -3.46
CA LEU A 138 0.27 -10.17 -4.36
C LEU A 138 1.02 -9.22 -5.29
N VAL A 139 0.35 -8.22 -5.88
CA VAL A 139 0.99 -7.18 -6.68
C VAL A 139 2.01 -6.41 -5.86
N ALA A 140 1.69 -6.01 -4.63
CA ALA A 140 2.61 -5.30 -3.75
C ALA A 140 3.91 -6.10 -3.48
N PHE A 141 3.83 -7.42 -3.32
CA PHE A 141 5.00 -8.29 -3.17
C PHE A 141 5.87 -8.38 -4.43
N THR A 142 5.34 -8.09 -5.62
CA THR A 142 6.13 -8.09 -6.86
C THR A 142 6.92 -6.81 -7.05
N VAL A 143 6.53 -5.71 -6.37
CA VAL A 143 7.16 -4.40 -6.53
C VAL A 143 8.53 -4.37 -5.82
N PRO A 144 9.61 -3.91 -6.49
CA PRO A 144 10.94 -3.85 -5.88
C PRO A 144 10.98 -2.90 -4.68
N ALA A 145 11.41 -3.43 -3.54
CA ALA A 145 11.62 -2.64 -2.31
C ALA A 145 13.01 -2.00 -2.24
N ARG A 146 13.94 -2.39 -3.13
CA ARG A 146 15.32 -1.87 -3.15
C ARG A 146 15.46 -0.78 -4.19
N PRO A 147 16.11 0.35 -3.84
CA PRO A 147 16.42 1.39 -4.80
C PRO A 147 17.44 0.91 -5.83
N VAL A 148 17.51 1.59 -6.98
CA VAL A 148 18.51 1.32 -8.03
C VAL A 148 19.85 1.91 -7.62
N VAL A 149 19.83 3.13 -7.08
CA VAL A 149 21.01 3.85 -6.58
C VAL A 149 20.99 3.80 -5.05
N LYS A 150 22.11 3.44 -4.44
CA LYS A 150 22.24 3.46 -2.99
C LYS A 150 22.42 4.90 -2.49
N LEU A 151 22.07 5.13 -1.23
CA LEU A 151 22.18 6.46 -0.62
C LEU A 151 23.61 7.00 -0.61
N ASP A 152 24.62 6.12 -0.41
CA ASP A 152 26.03 6.52 -0.43
C ASP A 152 26.48 6.97 -1.82
N ASP A 153 26.06 6.24 -2.86
CA ASP A 153 26.35 6.59 -4.26
C ASP A 153 25.64 7.91 -4.63
N PHE A 154 24.37 8.08 -4.17
CA PHE A 154 23.60 9.31 -4.34
C PHE A 154 24.32 10.53 -3.77
N THR A 155 24.84 10.44 -2.54
CA THR A 155 25.53 11.56 -1.91
C THR A 155 26.81 11.94 -2.65
N CYS A 156 27.54 10.95 -3.16
CA CYS A 156 28.76 11.18 -3.95
C CYS A 156 28.46 11.87 -5.29
N GLU A 157 27.49 11.35 -6.06
CA GLU A 157 27.10 11.92 -7.37
C GLU A 157 26.46 13.31 -7.18
N MET A 158 25.67 13.51 -6.13
CA MET A 158 25.03 14.78 -5.81
C MET A 158 26.05 15.89 -5.56
N THR A 159 27.15 15.57 -4.83
CA THR A 159 28.23 16.53 -4.61
C THR A 159 28.85 16.98 -5.94
N GLY A 160 29.08 16.05 -6.88
CA GLY A 160 29.58 16.38 -8.20
C GLY A 160 28.64 17.29 -9.03
N TYR A 161 27.32 17.07 -8.95
CA TYR A 161 26.35 17.94 -9.61
C TYR A 161 26.27 19.34 -8.96
N LEU A 162 26.41 19.44 -7.65
CA LEU A 162 26.45 20.73 -6.95
C LEU A 162 27.70 21.52 -7.33
N ASP A 163 28.87 20.89 -7.42
CA ASP A 163 30.10 21.51 -7.89
C ASP A 163 29.98 22.02 -9.33
N MET A 164 29.28 21.28 -10.19
CA MET A 164 28.99 21.72 -11.57
C MET A 164 28.06 22.94 -11.59
N LEU A 165 27.08 23.04 -10.71
CA LEU A 165 26.21 24.22 -10.61
C LEU A 165 26.99 25.44 -10.13
N ASP A 166 27.81 25.30 -9.10
CA ASP A 166 28.68 26.39 -8.58
C ASP A 166 29.62 26.90 -9.67
N TYR A 167 30.24 26.01 -10.43
CA TYR A 167 31.13 26.39 -11.54
C TYR A 167 30.39 27.16 -12.63
N THR A 168 29.14 26.81 -12.92
CA THR A 168 28.31 27.50 -13.92
C THR A 168 27.79 28.83 -13.40
N GLU A 169 27.55 29.00 -12.11
CA GLU A 169 27.16 30.30 -11.50
C GLU A 169 28.29 31.33 -11.55
N VAL A 170 29.53 30.91 -11.31
CA VAL A 170 30.70 31.83 -11.37
C VAL A 170 30.90 32.41 -12.77
N ARG A 171 30.50 31.67 -13.81
CA ARG A 171 30.66 32.09 -15.21
C ARG A 171 29.48 32.91 -15.75
N HIS A 172 28.30 32.85 -15.14
CA HIS A 172 27.11 33.61 -15.53
C HIS A 172 26.62 34.43 -14.34
N SER A 173 26.61 35.73 -14.51
CA SER A 173 26.18 36.71 -13.51
C SER A 173 24.96 36.25 -12.70
N ARG A 174 25.06 36.28 -11.35
CA ARG A 174 23.99 35.97 -10.36
C ARG A 174 22.65 36.69 -10.56
N LYS A 175 22.47 37.45 -11.64
CA LYS A 175 21.26 38.26 -11.95
C LYS A 175 20.39 37.73 -13.07
N ALA A 176 20.73 36.56 -13.67
CA ALA A 176 19.90 36.00 -14.72
C ALA A 176 18.60 35.43 -14.15
N ALA A 177 17.46 35.98 -14.53
CA ALA A 177 16.14 35.47 -14.13
C ALA A 177 15.78 34.12 -14.76
N VAL A 178 16.60 33.63 -15.72
CA VAL A 178 16.35 32.40 -16.49
C VAL A 178 17.58 31.51 -16.41
N LEU A 179 17.36 30.25 -16.09
CA LEU A 179 18.41 29.24 -16.01
C LEU A 179 18.99 28.94 -17.41
N SER A 180 20.30 28.69 -17.47
CA SER A 180 20.96 28.25 -18.71
C SER A 180 20.56 26.79 -19.03
N SER A 181 20.70 26.38 -20.28
CA SER A 181 20.45 25.01 -20.71
C SER A 181 21.28 24.00 -19.92
N THR A 182 22.51 24.33 -19.57
CA THR A 182 23.40 23.47 -18.76
C THR A 182 22.89 23.33 -17.33
N GLN A 183 22.41 24.42 -16.70
CA GLN A 183 21.82 24.37 -15.37
C GLN A 183 20.53 23.53 -15.34
N ILE A 184 19.69 23.69 -16.35
CA ILE A 184 18.47 22.85 -16.49
C ILE A 184 18.86 21.37 -16.64
N GLN A 185 19.88 21.05 -17.43
CA GLN A 185 20.34 19.69 -17.59
C GLN A 185 20.86 19.09 -16.30
N VAL A 186 21.66 19.84 -15.53
CA VAL A 186 22.17 19.38 -14.22
C VAL A 186 21.00 19.14 -13.24
N LEU A 187 20.03 20.05 -13.19
CA LEU A 187 18.84 19.88 -12.34
C LEU A 187 18.00 18.66 -12.74
N ASN A 188 17.85 18.40 -14.05
CA ASN A 188 17.16 17.20 -14.51
C ASN A 188 17.92 15.93 -14.14
N ASN A 189 19.26 15.95 -14.18
CA ASN A 189 20.08 14.82 -13.74
C ASN A 189 19.94 14.57 -12.24
N ILE A 190 19.95 15.62 -11.41
CA ILE A 190 19.67 15.55 -9.97
C ILE A 190 18.30 14.95 -9.70
N HIS A 191 17.27 15.40 -10.42
CA HIS A 191 15.92 14.87 -10.30
C HIS A 191 15.85 13.37 -10.63
N SER A 192 16.45 12.98 -11.78
CA SER A 192 16.55 11.58 -12.19
C SER A 192 17.32 10.71 -11.18
N LEU A 193 18.39 11.24 -10.60
CA LEU A 193 19.17 10.55 -9.57
C LEU A 193 18.36 10.34 -8.28
N ALA A 194 17.64 11.37 -7.85
CA ALA A 194 16.75 11.30 -6.69
C ALA A 194 15.63 10.25 -6.89
N ASP A 195 15.02 10.22 -8.07
CA ASP A 195 13.98 9.23 -8.40
C ASP A 195 14.53 7.79 -8.39
N LYS A 196 15.78 7.58 -8.79
CA LYS A 196 16.43 6.26 -8.76
C LYS A 196 16.85 5.81 -7.35
N THR A 197 16.99 6.76 -6.44
CA THR A 197 17.35 6.51 -5.03
C THR A 197 16.14 6.11 -4.19
N ILE A 198 14.93 6.50 -4.60
CA ILE A 198 13.68 6.07 -3.96
C ILE A 198 13.25 4.74 -4.59
N SER A 199 13.00 3.73 -3.76
CA SER A 199 12.51 2.45 -4.30
C SER A 199 11.11 2.61 -4.91
N PRO A 200 10.75 1.84 -5.98
CA PRO A 200 9.41 1.87 -6.56
C PRO A 200 8.31 1.65 -5.53
N LEU A 201 8.51 0.72 -4.59
CA LEU A 201 7.57 0.45 -3.51
C LEU A 201 7.34 1.67 -2.62
N GLN A 202 8.40 2.36 -2.19
CA GLN A 202 8.29 3.59 -1.39
C GLN A 202 7.61 4.72 -2.18
N SER A 203 7.93 4.85 -3.47
CA SER A 203 7.32 5.87 -4.32
C SER A 203 5.81 5.63 -4.49
N ILE A 204 5.38 4.36 -4.68
CA ILE A 204 3.96 3.99 -4.74
C ILE A 204 3.29 4.28 -3.40
N ALA A 205 3.87 3.85 -2.28
CA ALA A 205 3.32 4.08 -0.96
C ALA A 205 3.13 5.59 -0.66
N ASN A 206 4.15 6.40 -0.95
CA ASN A 206 4.09 7.84 -0.75
C ASN A 206 3.02 8.54 -1.61
N LYS A 207 2.82 8.08 -2.87
CA LYS A 207 1.80 8.64 -3.77
C LYS A 207 0.38 8.20 -3.40
N LEU A 208 0.22 6.96 -2.90
CA LEU A 208 -1.08 6.45 -2.48
C LEU A 208 -1.53 6.99 -1.12
N HIS A 209 -0.60 7.27 -0.22
CA HIS A 209 -0.91 7.70 1.14
C HIS A 209 -1.87 8.92 1.21
N PRO A 210 -1.67 10.04 0.49
CA PRO A 210 -2.62 11.13 0.51
C PRO A 210 -3.97 10.75 -0.11
N LEU A 211 -3.98 9.97 -1.19
CA LEU A 211 -5.22 9.52 -1.82
C LEU A 211 -6.05 8.64 -0.87
N VAL A 212 -5.39 7.73 -0.17
CA VAL A 212 -6.05 6.85 0.81
C VAL A 212 -6.60 7.68 1.98
N ASN A 213 -5.79 8.54 2.58
CA ASN A 213 -6.17 9.26 3.81
C ASN A 213 -7.21 10.36 3.57
N TYR A 214 -7.15 11.08 2.44
CA TYR A 214 -8.02 12.23 2.21
C TYR A 214 -9.21 11.93 1.31
N LEU A 215 -9.20 10.84 0.56
CA LEU A 215 -10.31 10.48 -0.33
C LEU A 215 -10.92 9.13 0.06
N ILE A 216 -10.14 8.05 0.07
CA ILE A 216 -10.67 6.69 0.22
C ILE A 216 -11.24 6.48 1.63
N LEU A 217 -10.47 6.78 2.68
CA LEU A 217 -10.92 6.58 4.06
C LEU A 217 -12.16 7.41 4.44
N PRO A 218 -12.26 8.72 4.12
CA PRO A 218 -13.48 9.47 4.38
C PRO A 218 -14.68 8.96 3.59
N LEU A 219 -14.49 8.60 2.33
CA LEU A 219 -15.57 8.05 1.49
C LEU A 219 -16.03 6.68 2.03
N PHE A 220 -15.10 5.82 2.39
CA PHE A 220 -15.37 4.52 3.01
C PHE A 220 -16.14 4.67 4.33
N ALA A 221 -15.68 5.56 5.22
CA ALA A 221 -16.38 5.84 6.47
C ALA A 221 -17.79 6.37 6.24
N PHE A 222 -17.97 7.26 5.27
CA PHE A 222 -19.26 7.83 4.91
C PHE A 222 -20.24 6.77 4.38
N VAL A 223 -19.78 5.90 3.47
CA VAL A 223 -20.59 4.82 2.92
C VAL A 223 -20.99 3.81 3.99
N ASN A 224 -20.05 3.45 4.89
CA ASN A 224 -20.30 2.48 5.96
C ASN A 224 -21.07 3.06 7.16
N ALA A 225 -21.19 4.38 7.27
CA ALA A 225 -22.00 5.02 8.31
C ALA A 225 -23.51 4.76 8.15
N GLY A 226 -23.96 4.17 7.05
CA GLY A 226 -25.37 3.84 6.83
C GLY A 226 -26.29 5.06 6.77
N VAL A 227 -25.75 6.23 6.41
CA VAL A 227 -26.55 7.47 6.29
C VAL A 227 -27.52 7.32 5.13
N THR A 228 -28.81 7.19 5.43
CA THR A 228 -29.86 7.20 4.42
C THR A 228 -30.19 8.64 4.08
N PHE A 229 -29.93 9.05 2.83
CA PHE A 229 -30.47 10.30 2.29
C PHE A 229 -31.94 10.06 1.94
N GLY A 230 -32.84 10.56 2.79
CA GLY A 230 -34.29 10.42 2.55
C GLY A 230 -34.66 10.88 1.14
N ASP A 231 -35.50 10.12 0.46
CA ASP A 231 -36.15 10.35 -0.85
C ASP A 231 -35.27 10.65 -2.09
N ILE A 232 -33.98 10.76 -1.97
CA ILE A 232 -33.09 10.73 -3.12
C ILE A 232 -32.77 9.25 -3.38
N GLY A 233 -33.42 8.63 -4.37
CA GLY A 233 -33.38 7.21 -4.69
C GLY A 233 -32.00 6.59 -5.00
N LEU A 234 -31.02 6.89 -4.20
CA LEU A 234 -29.69 6.32 -4.15
C LEU A 234 -29.60 5.38 -2.93
N SER A 235 -30.32 4.25 -3.05
CA SER A 235 -30.02 3.10 -2.18
C SER A 235 -28.68 2.53 -2.60
N LEU A 236 -27.61 3.04 -2.00
CA LEU A 236 -26.24 2.53 -2.15
C LEU A 236 -25.94 1.35 -1.22
N ILE A 237 -26.98 0.75 -0.61
CA ILE A 237 -26.84 -0.42 0.25
C ILE A 237 -27.36 -1.65 -0.47
N HIS A 238 -26.55 -2.19 -1.37
CA HIS A 238 -26.60 -3.58 -1.76
C HIS A 238 -25.13 -4.06 -1.92
N ILE A 239 -24.54 -4.37 -0.79
CA ILE A 239 -23.39 -5.27 -0.70
C ILE A 239 -23.81 -6.39 0.25
#